data_b97a383001d0b54fb397d8b889d16382
#
_entry.id   b97a383001d0b54fb397d8b889d16382
#
_cell.length_a   1.000
_cell.length_b   1.000
_cell.length_c   1.000
_cell.angle_alpha   90.00
_cell.angle_beta   90.00
_cell.angle_gamma   90.00
#
_symmetry.space_group_name_H-M   'P 1'
#
loop_
_entity.id
_entity.type
_entity.pdbx_description
1 polymer ?
#
loop_
_entity_poly.entity_id
_entity_poly.type
_entity_poly.pdbx_seq_one_letter_code
_entity_poly.pdbx_strand_id
1 'polypeptide(L)'
;MKKKSCTKRIIAIATAIIITIASIFVYINIKPVSVDYGMSELYTQQDMDSAIELIKESINSRKGCKLYSLSYAGDNLSSKELDYCNSLERSEELFTECIVFDSCFRSPIFGGGGWNANSLYYWNWYLARTDDGPWQLVSWGYA
;
A
#
# COMPACT_ATOMS: atom_id res chain seq x y z
N MET A 1 -38.83 23.68 34.64
CA MET A 1 -38.24 24.12 33.35
C MET A 1 -36.73 23.89 33.16
N LYS A 2 -35.90 23.76 34.21
CA LYS A 2 -34.42 23.56 34.09
C LYS A 2 -33.99 22.22 33.51
N LYS A 3 -34.75 21.12 33.72
CA LYS A 3 -34.38 19.74 33.25
C LYS A 3 -34.35 19.60 31.73
N LYS A 4 -35.26 20.22 30.97
CA LYS A 4 -35.28 20.17 29.47
C LYS A 4 -34.08 20.89 28.81
N SER A 5 -33.55 21.92 29.47
CA SER A 5 -32.37 22.66 28.95
C SER A 5 -31.07 21.86 29.11
N CYS A 6 -30.92 21.12 30.21
CA CYS A 6 -29.74 20.26 30.44
C CYS A 6 -29.70 19.11 29.43
N THR A 7 -30.84 18.45 29.18
CA THR A 7 -30.91 17.34 28.20
C THR A 7 -30.56 17.80 26.78
N LYS A 8 -31.03 18.98 26.36
CA LYS A 8 -30.70 19.56 25.04
C LYS A 8 -29.17 19.83 24.89
N ARG A 9 -28.53 20.33 25.96
CA ARG A 9 -27.08 20.57 25.97
C ARG A 9 -26.28 19.26 25.90
N ILE A 10 -26.68 18.22 26.62
CA ILE A 10 -26.04 16.89 26.58
C ILE A 10 -26.14 16.27 25.18
N ILE A 11 -27.33 16.35 24.57
CA ILE A 11 -27.54 15.85 23.20
C ILE A 11 -26.64 16.61 22.22
N ALA A 12 -26.56 17.94 22.31
CA ALA A 12 -25.73 18.73 21.41
C ALA A 12 -24.23 18.38 21.53
N ILE A 13 -23.74 18.17 22.76
CA ILE A 13 -22.35 17.76 23.00
C ILE A 13 -22.09 16.36 22.44
N ALA A 14 -22.98 15.40 22.69
CA ALA A 14 -22.84 14.03 22.15
C ALA A 14 -22.84 14.03 20.63
N THR A 15 -23.70 14.80 19.98
CA THR A 15 -23.73 14.94 18.52
C THR A 15 -22.43 15.54 17.99
N ALA A 16 -21.90 16.58 18.63
CA ALA A 16 -20.64 17.19 18.23
C ALA A 16 -19.47 16.18 18.33
N ILE A 17 -19.40 15.39 19.38
CA ILE A 17 -18.38 14.36 19.56
C ILE A 17 -18.49 13.30 18.47
N ILE A 18 -19.70 12.83 18.14
CA ILE A 18 -19.90 11.82 17.07
C ILE A 18 -19.46 12.38 15.72
N ILE A 19 -19.81 13.62 15.38
CA ILE A 19 -19.40 14.27 14.14
C ILE A 19 -17.88 14.40 14.08
N THR A 20 -17.23 14.79 15.17
CA THR A 20 -15.77 14.91 15.23
C THR A 20 -15.09 13.55 15.02
N ILE A 21 -15.56 12.50 15.67
CA ILE A 21 -15.02 11.13 15.50
C ILE A 21 -15.23 10.66 14.06
N ALA A 22 -16.41 10.86 13.49
CA ALA A 22 -16.71 10.52 12.10
C ALA A 22 -15.80 11.27 11.11
N SER A 23 -15.57 12.57 11.34
CA SER A 23 -14.69 13.39 10.50
C SER A 23 -13.23 12.92 10.56
N ILE A 24 -12.73 12.58 11.76
CA ILE A 24 -11.38 12.01 11.93
C ILE A 24 -11.28 10.67 11.23
N PHE A 25 -12.30 9.82 11.37
CA PHE A 25 -12.31 8.50 10.71
C PHE A 25 -12.30 8.64 9.19
N VAL A 26 -13.10 9.54 8.62
CA VAL A 26 -13.12 9.85 7.19
C VAL A 26 -11.74 10.38 6.74
N TYR A 27 -11.18 11.36 7.46
CA TYR A 27 -9.86 11.93 7.14
C TYR A 27 -8.75 10.88 7.09
N ILE A 28 -8.70 10.00 8.10
CA ILE A 28 -7.70 8.91 8.15
C ILE A 28 -7.88 7.94 6.98
N ASN A 29 -9.12 7.68 6.54
CA ASN A 29 -9.38 6.71 5.46
C ASN A 29 -9.23 7.28 4.04
N ILE A 30 -9.31 8.60 3.86
CA ILE A 30 -9.16 9.26 2.55
C ILE A 30 -7.73 9.70 2.27
N LYS A 31 -6.82 9.66 3.27
CA LYS A 31 -5.43 10.06 3.04
C LYS A 31 -4.83 9.26 1.87
N PRO A 32 -4.39 9.93 0.79
CA PRO A 32 -3.80 9.23 -0.36
C PRO A 32 -2.52 8.50 0.06
N VAL A 33 -2.19 7.44 -0.70
CA VAL A 33 -0.92 6.74 -0.56
C VAL A 33 0.20 7.71 -0.92
N SER A 34 1.20 7.83 -0.05
CA SER A 34 2.40 8.60 -0.36
C SER A 34 3.28 7.77 -1.28
N VAL A 35 3.71 8.34 -2.41
CA VAL A 35 4.62 7.69 -3.34
C VAL A 35 5.91 8.50 -3.43
N ASP A 36 7.04 7.84 -3.20
CA ASP A 36 8.37 8.36 -3.43
C ASP A 36 8.98 7.62 -4.63
N TYR A 37 9.10 8.32 -5.74
CA TYR A 37 9.66 7.76 -6.98
C TYR A 37 11.19 7.70 -6.96
N GLY A 38 11.85 8.37 -6.00
CA GLY A 38 13.30 8.48 -5.97
C GLY A 38 13.87 9.08 -7.26
N MET A 39 15.06 8.65 -7.60
CA MET A 39 15.69 8.92 -8.90
C MET A 39 15.98 7.59 -9.61
N SER A 40 15.68 7.52 -10.89
CA SER A 40 15.97 6.35 -11.73
C SER A 40 16.50 6.78 -13.08
N GLU A 41 17.50 6.07 -13.57
CA GLU A 41 17.99 6.15 -14.94
C GLU A 41 17.37 5.04 -15.82
N LEU A 42 16.75 4.04 -15.19
CA LEU A 42 16.16 2.86 -15.86
C LEU A 42 14.68 3.06 -16.18
N TYR A 43 13.93 3.69 -15.28
CA TYR A 43 12.46 3.72 -15.36
C TYR A 43 11.92 5.14 -15.37
N THR A 44 10.95 5.38 -16.23
CA THR A 44 10.16 6.62 -16.23
C THR A 44 9.13 6.58 -15.09
N GLN A 45 8.62 7.75 -14.72
CA GLN A 45 7.52 7.82 -13.76
C GLN A 45 6.28 7.03 -14.23
N GLN A 46 6.02 6.99 -15.53
CA GLN A 46 4.90 6.23 -16.11
C GLN A 46 5.09 4.72 -15.93
N ASP A 47 6.32 4.22 -16.08
CA ASP A 47 6.65 2.81 -15.79
C ASP A 47 6.38 2.49 -14.33
N MET A 48 6.85 3.36 -13.43
CA MET A 48 6.64 3.22 -11.99
C MET A 48 5.16 3.27 -11.62
N ASP A 49 4.38 4.18 -12.19
CA ASP A 49 2.94 4.27 -11.94
C ASP A 49 2.22 2.99 -12.32
N SER A 50 2.59 2.38 -13.45
CA SER A 50 2.01 1.11 -13.91
C SER A 50 2.31 -0.04 -12.95
N ALA A 51 3.53 -0.12 -12.42
CA ALA A 51 3.92 -1.10 -11.41
C ALA A 51 3.21 -0.86 -10.06
N ILE A 52 3.11 0.41 -9.64
CA ILE A 52 2.45 0.82 -8.40
C ILE A 52 0.97 0.43 -8.38
N GLU A 53 0.26 0.53 -9.51
CA GLU A 53 -1.14 0.12 -9.56
C GLU A 53 -1.32 -1.38 -9.24
N LEU A 54 -0.44 -2.26 -9.71
CA LEU A 54 -0.47 -3.70 -9.35
C LEU A 54 -0.25 -3.93 -7.85
N ILE A 55 0.64 -3.15 -7.22
CA ILE A 55 0.85 -3.22 -5.77
C ILE A 55 -0.41 -2.78 -5.03
N LYS A 56 -1.02 -1.66 -5.44
CA LYS A 56 -2.27 -1.15 -4.85
C LYS A 56 -3.41 -2.16 -4.98
N GLU A 57 -3.58 -2.77 -6.14
CA GLU A 57 -4.57 -3.82 -6.37
C GLU A 57 -4.33 -5.02 -5.46
N SER A 58 -3.07 -5.46 -5.34
CA SER A 58 -2.67 -6.56 -4.47
C SER A 58 -2.98 -6.29 -2.99
N ILE A 59 -2.69 -5.08 -2.49
CA ILE A 59 -3.02 -4.70 -1.11
C ILE A 59 -4.54 -4.56 -0.92
N ASN A 60 -5.24 -3.95 -1.87
CA ASN A 60 -6.69 -3.75 -1.79
C ASN A 60 -7.47 -5.09 -1.80
N SER A 61 -6.93 -6.13 -2.43
CA SER A 61 -7.50 -7.47 -2.38
C SER A 61 -7.47 -8.09 -0.97
N ARG A 62 -6.58 -7.61 -0.11
CA ARG A 62 -6.44 -8.03 1.29
C ARG A 62 -7.36 -7.20 2.19
N LYS A 63 -8.57 -7.70 2.42
CA LYS A 63 -9.62 -7.00 3.17
C LYS A 63 -9.10 -6.42 4.49
N GLY A 64 -9.28 -5.11 4.66
CA GLY A 64 -8.92 -4.39 5.87
C GLY A 64 -7.45 -3.96 5.98
N CYS A 65 -6.60 -4.35 5.03
CA CYS A 65 -5.26 -3.77 4.92
C CYS A 65 -5.35 -2.36 4.34
N LYS A 66 -4.44 -1.49 4.78
CA LYS A 66 -4.35 -0.11 4.31
C LYS A 66 -2.91 0.27 3.98
N LEU A 67 -2.67 0.55 2.69
CA LEU A 67 -1.40 1.05 2.21
C LEU A 67 -1.22 2.52 2.62
N TYR A 68 -0.04 2.86 3.13
CA TYR A 68 0.33 4.23 3.53
C TYR A 68 1.37 4.85 2.61
N SER A 69 2.40 4.09 2.26
CA SER A 69 3.45 4.59 1.40
C SER A 69 4.05 3.51 0.52
N LEU A 70 4.57 3.95 -0.60
CA LEU A 70 5.44 3.21 -1.51
C LEU A 70 6.67 4.05 -1.79
N SER A 71 7.83 3.43 -1.85
CA SER A 71 9.10 4.05 -2.24
C SER A 71 9.79 3.18 -3.26
N TYR A 72 10.30 3.78 -4.33
CA TYR A 72 11.17 3.06 -5.25
C TYR A 72 12.47 2.67 -4.54
N ALA A 73 12.85 1.40 -4.62
CA ALA A 73 14.03 0.89 -3.90
C ALA A 73 15.37 1.17 -4.60
N GLY A 74 15.32 1.77 -5.79
CA GLY A 74 16.47 2.21 -6.58
C GLY A 74 16.92 1.23 -7.65
N ASP A 75 17.62 1.76 -8.66
CA ASP A 75 18.08 1.02 -9.84
C ASP A 75 18.99 -0.16 -9.49
N ASN A 76 19.86 0.03 -8.51
CA ASN A 76 20.81 -0.99 -8.10
C ASN A 76 20.13 -2.24 -7.53
N LEU A 77 19.14 -2.08 -6.65
CA LEU A 77 18.40 -3.20 -6.09
C LEU A 77 17.54 -3.84 -7.18
N SER A 78 16.81 -3.03 -7.93
CA SER A 78 15.95 -3.50 -9.03
C SER A 78 16.73 -4.37 -10.03
N SER A 79 17.91 -3.94 -10.45
CA SER A 79 18.74 -4.72 -11.37
C SER A 79 19.27 -6.04 -10.76
N LYS A 80 19.60 -6.05 -9.47
CA LYS A 80 20.08 -7.26 -8.77
C LYS A 80 18.99 -8.32 -8.60
N GLU A 81 17.74 -7.88 -8.41
CA GLU A 81 16.63 -8.79 -8.12
C GLU A 81 16.03 -9.42 -9.38
N LEU A 82 16.52 -9.09 -10.58
CA LEU A 82 16.07 -9.72 -11.82
C LEU A 82 16.29 -11.23 -11.82
N ASP A 83 17.46 -11.68 -11.37
CA ASP A 83 17.76 -13.12 -11.27
C ASP A 83 16.83 -13.83 -10.29
N TYR A 84 16.50 -13.16 -9.16
CA TYR A 84 15.53 -13.67 -8.20
C TYR A 84 14.14 -13.80 -8.84
N CYS A 85 13.65 -12.78 -9.54
CA CYS A 85 12.38 -12.83 -10.25
C CYS A 85 12.34 -13.98 -11.25
N ASN A 86 13.41 -14.14 -12.04
CA ASN A 86 13.53 -15.23 -13.00
C ASN A 86 13.61 -16.62 -12.34
N SER A 87 14.17 -16.72 -11.14
CA SER A 87 14.19 -17.99 -10.40
C SER A 87 12.80 -18.46 -9.92
N LEU A 88 11.86 -17.54 -9.81
CA LEU A 88 10.47 -17.82 -9.39
C LEU A 88 9.54 -18.08 -10.58
N GLU A 89 9.94 -17.64 -11.78
CA GLU A 89 9.14 -17.85 -13.00
C GLU A 89 9.19 -19.31 -13.42
N ARG A 90 8.06 -19.82 -13.90
CA ARG A 90 7.91 -21.21 -14.37
C ARG A 90 7.82 -21.32 -15.88
N SER A 91 7.77 -20.18 -16.58
CA SER A 91 7.77 -20.15 -18.05
C SER A 91 9.19 -20.29 -18.60
N GLU A 92 9.29 -20.65 -19.89
CA GLU A 92 10.57 -20.63 -20.59
C GLU A 92 11.03 -19.22 -20.97
N GLU A 93 10.10 -18.25 -20.93
CA GLU A 93 10.37 -16.86 -21.25
C GLU A 93 10.81 -16.11 -19.98
N LEU A 94 12.06 -15.65 -19.99
CA LEU A 94 12.65 -14.93 -18.87
C LEU A 94 12.28 -13.44 -18.93
N PHE A 95 12.12 -12.85 -17.75
CA PHE A 95 12.02 -11.41 -17.62
C PHE A 95 13.35 -10.74 -18.00
N THR A 96 13.23 -9.57 -18.62
CA THR A 96 14.39 -8.73 -18.98
C THR A 96 14.56 -7.55 -18.04
N GLU A 97 13.51 -7.20 -17.29
CA GLU A 97 13.49 -6.08 -16.36
C GLU A 97 12.82 -6.46 -15.03
N CYS A 98 13.33 -5.88 -13.95
CA CYS A 98 12.74 -5.99 -12.61
C CYS A 98 12.71 -4.63 -11.93
N ILE A 99 11.59 -4.28 -11.30
CA ILE A 99 11.43 -3.08 -10.49
C ILE A 99 11.03 -3.46 -9.06
N VAL A 100 11.65 -2.83 -8.07
CA VAL A 100 11.40 -3.11 -6.65
C VAL A 100 10.88 -1.87 -5.95
N PHE A 101 9.82 -2.06 -5.15
CA PHE A 101 9.27 -1.03 -4.28
C PHE A 101 9.22 -1.51 -2.83
N ASP A 102 9.57 -0.60 -1.92
CA ASP A 102 9.31 -0.75 -0.50
C ASP A 102 7.93 -0.20 -0.17
N SER A 103 7.24 -0.82 0.76
CA SER A 103 5.94 -0.34 1.23
C SER A 103 5.83 -0.29 2.74
N CYS A 104 4.98 0.61 3.22
CA CYS A 104 4.43 0.59 4.56
C CYS A 104 2.91 0.47 4.48
N PHE A 105 2.36 -0.57 5.09
CA PHE A 105 0.92 -0.77 5.17
C PHE A 105 0.51 -1.27 6.56
N ARG A 106 -0.77 -1.12 6.88
CA ARG A 106 -1.35 -1.58 8.14
C ARG A 106 -2.26 -2.78 7.88
N SER A 107 -2.16 -3.77 8.74
CA SER A 107 -3.04 -4.93 8.77
C SER A 107 -4.45 -4.58 9.29
N PRO A 108 -5.44 -5.49 9.11
CA PRO A 108 -6.79 -5.29 9.63
C PRO A 108 -6.81 -4.98 11.13
N ILE A 109 -7.76 -4.13 11.56
CA ILE A 109 -7.89 -3.69 12.97
C ILE A 109 -8.02 -4.88 13.92
N PHE A 110 -8.72 -5.94 13.52
CA PHE A 110 -8.93 -7.13 14.34
C PHE A 110 -7.99 -8.29 13.98
N GLY A 111 -7.02 -8.06 13.07
CA GLY A 111 -6.15 -9.13 12.59
C GLY A 111 -6.89 -10.18 11.75
N GLY A 112 -6.39 -11.41 11.77
CA GLY A 112 -6.96 -12.54 11.04
C GLY A 112 -6.19 -12.88 9.76
N GLY A 113 -6.32 -14.12 9.27
CA GLY A 113 -5.60 -14.57 8.06
C GLY A 113 -4.07 -14.56 8.16
N GLY A 114 -3.53 -14.72 9.37
CA GLY A 114 -2.08 -14.64 9.63
C GLY A 114 -1.57 -13.25 9.99
N TRP A 115 -2.43 -12.22 10.04
CA TRP A 115 -2.07 -10.86 10.41
C TRP A 115 -2.19 -10.61 11.91
N ASN A 116 -1.18 -9.95 12.50
CA ASN A 116 -1.36 -9.32 13.81
C ASN A 116 -2.35 -8.17 13.69
N ALA A 117 -3.18 -7.97 14.73
CA ALA A 117 -4.17 -6.90 14.73
C ALA A 117 -3.54 -5.52 14.66
N ASN A 118 -4.05 -4.66 13.76
CA ASN A 118 -3.70 -3.24 13.68
C ASN A 118 -2.19 -2.94 13.68
N SER A 119 -1.40 -3.78 13.03
CA SER A 119 0.07 -3.72 13.01
C SER A 119 0.61 -3.15 11.71
N LEU A 120 1.74 -2.46 11.77
CA LEU A 120 2.45 -1.99 10.58
C LEU A 120 3.32 -3.10 10.02
N TYR A 121 3.34 -3.18 8.70
CA TYR A 121 4.15 -4.10 7.92
C TYR A 121 4.97 -3.32 6.90
N TYR A 122 6.21 -3.79 6.68
CA TYR A 122 7.15 -3.26 5.71
C TYR A 122 7.53 -4.39 4.78
N TRP A 123 7.13 -4.27 3.51
CA TRP A 123 7.36 -5.28 2.49
C TRP A 123 8.01 -4.72 1.27
N ASN A 124 8.86 -5.54 0.66
CA ASN A 124 9.34 -5.34 -0.68
C ASN A 124 8.37 -5.99 -1.67
N TRP A 125 8.20 -5.35 -2.81
CA TRP A 125 7.37 -5.79 -3.92
C TRP A 125 8.28 -5.92 -5.14
N TYR A 126 8.30 -7.10 -5.73
CA TYR A 126 9.11 -7.43 -6.88
C TYR A 126 8.21 -7.58 -8.07
N LEU A 127 8.37 -6.70 -9.06
CA LEU A 127 7.63 -6.75 -10.31
C LEU A 127 8.63 -6.91 -11.43
N ALA A 128 8.26 -7.69 -12.45
CA ALA A 128 9.12 -7.94 -13.59
C ALA A 128 8.33 -7.89 -14.89
N ARG A 129 9.03 -7.66 -16.00
CA ARG A 129 8.47 -7.66 -17.35
C ARG A 129 9.50 -8.14 -18.37
N THR A 130 9.01 -8.47 -19.56
CA THR A 130 9.82 -8.80 -20.72
C THR A 130 9.65 -7.70 -21.77
N ASP A 131 10.76 -7.12 -22.22
CA ASP A 131 10.87 -6.21 -23.36
C ASP A 131 9.82 -5.08 -23.37
N ASP A 132 9.82 -4.20 -22.36
CA ASP A 132 8.86 -3.10 -22.22
C ASP A 132 7.38 -3.52 -22.17
N GLY A 133 7.12 -4.80 -21.96
CA GLY A 133 5.78 -5.35 -21.81
C GLY A 133 5.09 -4.90 -20.50
N PRO A 134 3.90 -5.42 -20.21
CA PRO A 134 3.21 -5.11 -18.97
C PRO A 134 3.95 -5.69 -17.76
N TRP A 135 4.01 -4.93 -16.67
CA TRP A 135 4.52 -5.41 -15.41
C TRP A 135 3.70 -6.59 -14.87
N GLN A 136 4.37 -7.52 -14.24
CA GLN A 136 3.78 -8.63 -13.51
C GLN A 136 4.27 -8.60 -12.07
N LEU A 137 3.38 -8.77 -11.11
CA LEU A 137 3.75 -8.89 -9.70
C LEU A 137 4.26 -10.33 -9.45
N VAL A 138 5.56 -10.47 -9.27
CA VAL A 138 6.23 -11.78 -9.14
C VAL A 138 6.28 -12.24 -7.69
N SER A 139 6.65 -11.34 -6.77
CA SER A 139 6.84 -11.68 -5.36
C SER A 139 6.63 -10.48 -4.45
N TRP A 140 6.42 -10.78 -3.16
CA TRP A 140 6.41 -9.79 -2.08
C TRP A 140 6.81 -10.44 -0.77
N GLY A 141 7.32 -9.64 0.17
CA GLY A 141 7.69 -10.14 1.48
C GLY A 141 8.40 -9.11 2.35
N TYR A 142 8.88 -9.57 3.49
CA TYR A 142 9.69 -8.74 4.38
C TYR A 142 11.00 -8.35 3.71
N ALA A 143 11.39 -7.07 3.93
CA ALA A 143 12.68 -6.52 3.51
C ALA A 143 13.83 -7.10 4.33
#